data_8d4026b6b5322900028ce06531c136f9
#
_entry.id   8d4026b6b5322900028ce06531c136f9
#
_cell.length_a   1.000
_cell.length_b   1.000
_cell.length_c   1.000
_cell.angle_alpha   90.00
_cell.angle_beta   90.00
_cell.angle_gamma   90.00
#
_symmetry.space_group_name_H-M   'P 1'
#
loop_
_entity.id
_entity.type
_entity.pdbx_description
1 polymer ?
#
loop_
_entity_poly.entity_id
_entity_poly.type
_entity_poly.pdbx_seq_one_letter_code
_entity_poly.pdbx_strand_id
1 'polypeptide(L)'
;MQIKLVCLLVHIYSQARNVSDAVSDARYVVSELKGYTISYPVAIDLEDSSQTDLSKAQLGAIAKAFCDEIRRYGYTPMVYCNENWYKNYIDVSQIAGEELWIARYNSHYDTNIKRGIWQCSSTTRIPGISGNVDLDFAYKNYENPITSVIGYWSLYGNDWYFIDANGQYVTGWQFINGNWYYFAGNTVMTTGWQYVNGNWYYMDASGAMKTGWQYINGKWYFLEKSGTMTMGWQYISGHWYYMDWTGMMTTGWQYIGGHWYYMDWTGIMTTGWQYIGGHWYYMNADGIMVTGRHHINKRWYYFNANGVWN
;
A
#
# COMPACT_ATOMS: atom_id res chain seq x y z
N MET A 1 22.97 5.59 -6.99
CA MET A 1 21.68 6.29 -6.84
C MET A 1 20.66 5.45 -7.60
N GLN A 2 19.95 4.57 -6.91
CA GLN A 2 18.89 3.77 -7.54
C GLN A 2 17.65 4.65 -7.62
N ILE A 3 17.23 4.99 -8.83
CA ILE A 3 15.92 5.58 -9.08
C ILE A 3 14.91 4.47 -8.87
N LYS A 4 14.22 4.46 -7.73
CA LYS A 4 12.98 3.69 -7.59
C LYS A 4 11.96 4.34 -8.51
N LEU A 5 11.64 3.70 -9.63
CA LEU A 5 10.43 4.04 -10.38
C LEU A 5 9.24 3.68 -9.51
N VAL A 6 8.62 4.69 -8.94
CA VAL A 6 7.42 4.57 -8.10
C VAL A 6 6.25 4.90 -9.01
N CYS A 7 5.41 3.96 -9.34
CA CYS A 7 4.19 4.05 -10.14
C CYS A 7 4.38 4.13 -11.67
N LEU A 8 4.33 2.97 -12.32
CA LEU A 8 4.03 2.91 -13.75
C LEU A 8 2.56 2.45 -13.91
N LEU A 9 1.69 3.37 -14.29
CA LEU A 9 0.41 3.03 -14.90
C LEU A 9 0.71 2.73 -16.38
N VAL A 10 0.46 1.50 -16.80
CA VAL A 10 0.77 1.05 -18.16
C VAL A 10 -0.53 0.76 -18.88
N HIS A 11 -0.67 1.31 -20.08
CA HIS A 11 -1.77 0.97 -20.96
C HIS A 11 -1.26 0.71 -22.39
N ILE A 12 -2.02 -0.07 -23.13
CA ILE A 12 -1.85 -0.27 -24.56
C ILE A 12 -3.07 0.29 -25.28
N TYR A 13 -2.86 1.23 -26.20
CA TYR A 13 -3.87 1.67 -27.16
C TYR A 13 -4.12 0.54 -28.13
N SER A 14 -5.27 -0.13 -28.00
CA SER A 14 -5.54 -1.38 -28.71
C SER A 14 -6.37 -1.15 -29.96
N GLN A 15 -5.90 -1.72 -31.07
CA GLN A 15 -6.64 -1.84 -32.32
C GLN A 15 -7.13 -3.27 -32.55
N ALA A 16 -7.17 -4.10 -31.51
CA ALA A 16 -7.61 -5.49 -31.59
C ALA A 16 -9.02 -5.61 -32.16
N ARG A 17 -9.22 -6.44 -33.16
CA ARG A 17 -10.53 -6.67 -33.79
C ARG A 17 -11.14 -8.02 -33.43
N ASN A 18 -10.42 -8.86 -32.71
CA ASN A 18 -10.86 -10.16 -32.22
C ASN A 18 -10.08 -10.57 -30.95
N VAL A 19 -10.48 -11.66 -30.34
CA VAL A 19 -9.90 -12.21 -29.12
C VAL A 19 -8.40 -12.55 -29.28
N SER A 20 -7.99 -13.07 -30.44
CA SER A 20 -6.58 -13.42 -30.70
C SER A 20 -5.68 -12.21 -30.72
N ASP A 21 -6.15 -11.10 -31.30
CA ASP A 21 -5.41 -9.83 -31.33
C ASP A 21 -5.25 -9.29 -29.89
N ALA A 22 -6.32 -9.31 -29.10
CA ALA A 22 -6.29 -8.86 -27.70
C ALA A 22 -5.31 -9.68 -26.82
N VAL A 23 -5.25 -10.99 -27.04
CA VAL A 23 -4.28 -11.87 -26.37
C VAL A 23 -2.85 -11.52 -26.81
N SER A 24 -2.66 -11.18 -28.09
CA SER A 24 -1.34 -10.77 -28.61
C SER A 24 -0.91 -9.42 -28.01
N ASP A 25 -1.83 -8.46 -27.90
CA ASP A 25 -1.60 -7.16 -27.26
C ASP A 25 -1.17 -7.37 -25.79
N ALA A 26 -1.88 -8.22 -25.04
CA ALA A 26 -1.54 -8.52 -23.66
C ALA A 26 -0.13 -9.14 -23.53
N ARG A 27 0.21 -10.08 -24.39
CA ARG A 27 1.55 -10.72 -24.40
C ARG A 27 2.65 -9.74 -24.76
N TYR A 28 2.38 -8.85 -25.72
CA TYR A 28 3.32 -7.79 -26.07
C TYR A 28 3.61 -6.90 -24.85
N VAL A 29 2.57 -6.38 -24.21
CA VAL A 29 2.75 -5.55 -23.00
C VAL A 29 3.54 -6.29 -21.92
N VAL A 30 3.19 -7.54 -21.63
CA VAL A 30 3.91 -8.35 -20.64
C VAL A 30 5.40 -8.51 -21.01
N SER A 31 5.72 -8.65 -22.30
CA SER A 31 7.10 -8.74 -22.74
C SER A 31 7.90 -7.46 -22.49
N GLU A 32 7.27 -6.29 -22.66
CA GLU A 32 7.88 -4.99 -22.40
C GLU A 32 8.02 -4.70 -20.90
N LEU A 33 7.15 -5.29 -20.06
CA LEU A 33 7.20 -5.13 -18.61
C LEU A 33 8.28 -5.98 -17.93
N LYS A 34 8.96 -6.84 -18.67
CA LYS A 34 9.99 -7.73 -18.13
C LYS A 34 11.13 -6.95 -17.49
N GLY A 35 11.35 -7.20 -16.19
CA GLY A 35 12.38 -6.52 -15.40
C GLY A 35 11.92 -5.25 -14.70
N TYR A 36 10.65 -4.84 -14.87
CA TYR A 36 10.05 -3.74 -14.15
C TYR A 36 9.12 -4.24 -13.04
N THR A 37 9.09 -3.51 -11.93
CA THR A 37 8.09 -3.71 -10.87
C THR A 37 6.90 -2.79 -11.16
N ILE A 38 5.75 -3.38 -11.48
CA ILE A 38 4.53 -2.64 -11.80
C ILE A 38 3.60 -2.70 -10.60
N SER A 39 3.20 -1.55 -10.07
CA SER A 39 2.29 -1.43 -8.94
C SER A 39 0.86 -1.12 -9.35
N TYR A 40 0.69 -0.43 -10.47
CA TYR A 40 -0.63 -0.11 -11.02
C TYR A 40 -1.12 -1.21 -11.97
N PRO A 41 -2.45 -1.29 -12.20
CA PRO A 41 -3.01 -2.20 -13.18
C PRO A 41 -2.46 -1.95 -14.59
N VAL A 42 -2.47 -3.01 -15.39
CA VAL A 42 -2.13 -2.96 -16.83
C VAL A 42 -3.43 -2.82 -17.61
N ALA A 43 -3.59 -1.71 -18.31
CA ALA A 43 -4.84 -1.39 -18.97
C ALA A 43 -4.83 -1.67 -20.49
N ILE A 44 -5.93 -2.22 -21.00
CA ILE A 44 -6.28 -2.12 -22.42
C ILE A 44 -7.06 -0.83 -22.62
N ASP A 45 -6.66 -0.03 -23.60
CA ASP A 45 -7.34 1.20 -24.03
C ASP A 45 -8.18 0.90 -25.27
N LEU A 46 -9.51 0.96 -25.09
CA LEU A 46 -10.51 0.64 -26.10
C LEU A 46 -11.28 1.90 -26.48
N GLU A 47 -10.82 2.60 -27.51
CA GLU A 47 -11.51 3.76 -28.08
C GLU A 47 -11.09 4.05 -29.54
N ASP A 48 -10.45 3.08 -30.21
CA ASP A 48 -10.03 3.28 -31.60
C ASP A 48 -11.22 3.26 -32.56
N SER A 49 -11.25 4.22 -33.45
CA SER A 49 -12.34 4.37 -34.43
C SER A 49 -12.48 3.18 -35.39
N SER A 50 -11.38 2.41 -35.63
CA SER A 50 -11.40 1.19 -36.43
C SER A 50 -12.20 0.04 -35.80
N GLN A 51 -12.61 0.18 -34.55
CA GLN A 51 -13.38 -0.83 -33.82
C GLN A 51 -14.88 -0.51 -33.74
N THR A 52 -15.33 0.63 -34.27
CA THR A 52 -16.71 1.09 -34.14
C THR A 52 -17.72 0.26 -34.91
N ASP A 53 -17.27 -0.55 -35.86
CA ASP A 53 -18.10 -1.50 -36.63
C ASP A 53 -18.26 -2.86 -35.94
N LEU A 54 -17.53 -3.10 -34.84
CA LEU A 54 -17.66 -4.31 -34.02
C LEU A 54 -18.92 -4.22 -33.14
N SER A 55 -19.54 -5.37 -32.91
CA SER A 55 -20.64 -5.46 -31.96
C SER A 55 -20.16 -5.28 -30.51
N LYS A 56 -21.07 -4.85 -29.64
CA LYS A 56 -20.79 -4.77 -28.19
C LYS A 56 -20.24 -6.05 -27.64
N ALA A 57 -20.78 -7.20 -28.04
CA ALA A 57 -20.34 -8.51 -27.59
C ALA A 57 -18.90 -8.82 -28.03
N GLN A 58 -18.50 -8.41 -29.23
CA GLN A 58 -17.13 -8.58 -29.71
C GLN A 58 -16.15 -7.71 -28.90
N LEU A 59 -16.49 -6.44 -28.65
CA LEU A 59 -15.64 -5.55 -27.85
C LEU A 59 -15.56 -5.97 -26.39
N GLY A 60 -16.66 -6.47 -25.80
CA GLY A 60 -16.62 -7.08 -24.48
C GLY A 60 -15.72 -8.31 -24.42
N ALA A 61 -15.77 -9.17 -25.44
CA ALA A 61 -14.91 -10.36 -25.52
C ALA A 61 -13.41 -10.00 -25.70
N ILE A 62 -13.10 -8.95 -26.48
CA ILE A 62 -11.75 -8.41 -26.64
C ILE A 62 -11.22 -7.93 -25.30
N ALA A 63 -11.98 -7.07 -24.60
CA ALA A 63 -11.59 -6.55 -23.28
C ALA A 63 -11.35 -7.69 -22.28
N LYS A 64 -12.27 -8.65 -22.24
CA LYS A 64 -12.17 -9.80 -21.34
C LYS A 64 -10.94 -10.66 -21.64
N ALA A 65 -10.67 -10.95 -22.91
CA ALA A 65 -9.53 -11.79 -23.30
C ALA A 65 -8.19 -11.14 -22.96
N PHE A 66 -8.06 -9.83 -23.12
CA PHE A 66 -6.90 -9.09 -22.64
C PHE A 66 -6.75 -9.22 -21.12
N CYS A 67 -7.82 -8.94 -20.38
CA CYS A 67 -7.80 -9.01 -18.92
C CYS A 67 -7.45 -10.41 -18.41
N ASP A 68 -8.00 -11.46 -19.01
CA ASP A 68 -7.70 -12.83 -18.63
C ASP A 68 -6.23 -13.18 -18.91
N GLU A 69 -5.67 -12.74 -20.03
CA GLU A 69 -4.26 -12.99 -20.37
C GLU A 69 -3.29 -12.20 -19.47
N ILE A 70 -3.55 -10.92 -19.20
CA ILE A 70 -2.78 -10.12 -18.23
C ILE A 70 -2.76 -10.77 -16.85
N ARG A 71 -3.92 -11.29 -16.40
CA ARG A 71 -4.05 -11.99 -15.12
C ARG A 71 -3.24 -13.29 -15.10
N ARG A 72 -3.14 -14.02 -16.22
CA ARG A 72 -2.30 -15.23 -16.34
C ARG A 72 -0.82 -14.94 -16.05
N TYR A 73 -0.34 -13.75 -16.34
CA TYR A 73 1.02 -13.33 -16.04
C TYR A 73 1.18 -12.67 -14.67
N GLY A 74 0.11 -12.68 -13.84
CA GLY A 74 0.14 -12.19 -12.46
C GLY A 74 -0.02 -10.68 -12.32
N TYR A 75 -0.36 -9.94 -13.38
CA TYR A 75 -0.67 -8.52 -13.29
C TYR A 75 -2.16 -8.29 -13.04
N THR A 76 -2.50 -7.17 -12.43
CA THR A 76 -3.89 -6.72 -12.31
C THR A 76 -4.33 -6.10 -13.63
N PRO A 77 -5.35 -6.64 -14.31
CA PRO A 77 -5.86 -6.05 -15.53
C PRO A 77 -6.77 -4.86 -15.24
N MET A 78 -6.89 -3.96 -16.21
CA MET A 78 -7.80 -2.82 -16.19
C MET A 78 -8.33 -2.56 -17.60
N VAL A 79 -9.55 -2.03 -17.72
CA VAL A 79 -10.11 -1.56 -18.98
C VAL A 79 -10.19 -0.04 -18.91
N TYR A 80 -9.48 0.63 -19.81
CA TYR A 80 -9.64 2.06 -20.08
C TYR A 80 -10.55 2.25 -21.29
N CYS A 81 -11.50 3.17 -21.14
CA CYS A 81 -12.28 3.75 -22.23
C CYS A 81 -12.93 5.04 -21.76
N ASN A 82 -13.41 5.85 -22.71
CA ASN A 82 -14.28 6.97 -22.35
C ASN A 82 -15.69 6.50 -21.99
N GLU A 83 -16.45 7.35 -21.28
CA GLU A 83 -17.81 7.02 -20.80
C GLU A 83 -18.77 6.63 -21.92
N ASN A 84 -18.61 7.21 -23.14
CA ASN A 84 -19.44 6.87 -24.28
C ASN A 84 -19.18 5.43 -24.76
N TRP A 85 -17.91 5.02 -24.84
CA TRP A 85 -17.53 3.66 -25.22
C TRP A 85 -18.04 2.65 -24.19
N TYR A 86 -17.89 2.93 -22.91
CA TYR A 86 -18.42 2.09 -21.84
C TYR A 86 -19.93 1.85 -21.99
N LYS A 87 -20.71 2.90 -22.26
CA LYS A 87 -22.17 2.81 -22.34
C LYS A 87 -22.68 2.22 -23.65
N ASN A 88 -22.01 2.56 -24.76
CA ASN A 88 -22.60 2.38 -26.11
C ASN A 88 -21.87 1.35 -26.96
N TYR A 89 -20.62 1.03 -26.70
CA TYR A 89 -19.80 0.14 -27.54
C TYR A 89 -19.37 -1.15 -26.87
N ILE A 90 -19.16 -1.18 -25.56
CA ILE A 90 -18.69 -2.36 -24.86
C ILE A 90 -19.86 -3.12 -24.21
N ASP A 91 -19.85 -4.45 -24.31
CA ASP A 91 -20.70 -5.29 -23.48
C ASP A 91 -20.11 -5.41 -22.08
N VAL A 92 -20.54 -4.50 -21.21
CA VAL A 92 -20.01 -4.36 -19.84
C VAL A 92 -20.31 -5.57 -18.96
N SER A 93 -21.25 -6.45 -19.34
CA SER A 93 -21.52 -7.68 -18.59
C SER A 93 -20.35 -8.66 -18.65
N GLN A 94 -19.57 -8.65 -19.73
CA GLN A 94 -18.41 -9.51 -19.93
C GLN A 94 -17.18 -9.04 -19.13
N ILE A 95 -17.14 -7.78 -18.74
CA ILE A 95 -16.06 -7.17 -17.92
C ILE A 95 -16.53 -6.86 -16.49
N ALA A 96 -17.67 -7.46 -16.08
CA ALA A 96 -18.16 -7.30 -14.72
C ALA A 96 -17.15 -7.84 -13.72
N GLY A 97 -16.68 -6.96 -12.83
CA GLY A 97 -15.64 -7.28 -11.84
C GLY A 97 -14.22 -6.89 -12.24
N GLU A 98 -13.99 -6.45 -13.48
CA GLU A 98 -12.70 -5.88 -13.88
C GLU A 98 -12.52 -4.46 -13.30
N GLU A 99 -11.27 -4.07 -13.11
CA GLU A 99 -10.95 -2.67 -12.78
C GLU A 99 -11.21 -1.79 -13.99
N LEU A 100 -11.79 -0.60 -13.73
CA LEU A 100 -12.14 0.34 -14.79
C LEU A 100 -11.39 1.66 -14.61
N TRP A 101 -10.85 2.18 -15.70
CA TRP A 101 -10.31 3.53 -15.84
C TRP A 101 -11.16 4.26 -16.86
N ILE A 102 -12.01 5.16 -16.38
CA ILE A 102 -13.02 5.82 -17.23
C ILE A 102 -12.63 7.27 -17.47
N ALA A 103 -12.50 7.64 -18.74
CA ALA A 103 -12.30 9.03 -19.13
C ALA A 103 -13.64 9.75 -19.28
N ARG A 104 -13.74 10.87 -18.60
CA ARG A 104 -14.79 11.88 -18.78
C ARG A 104 -14.25 13.25 -18.40
N TYR A 105 -14.00 14.06 -19.38
CA TYR A 105 -13.43 15.41 -19.21
C TYR A 105 -14.52 16.39 -18.75
N ASN A 106 -14.85 16.34 -17.46
CA ASN A 106 -15.90 17.15 -16.84
C ASN A 106 -15.61 17.26 -15.33
N SER A 107 -16.31 18.18 -14.66
CA SER A 107 -16.29 18.29 -13.19
C SER A 107 -17.13 17.20 -12.50
N HIS A 108 -17.94 16.45 -13.24
CA HIS A 108 -18.82 15.40 -12.73
C HIS A 108 -18.73 14.16 -13.60
N TYR A 109 -18.92 13.01 -12.97
CA TYR A 109 -18.97 11.71 -13.63
C TYR A 109 -20.27 10.95 -13.27
N ASP A 110 -20.61 9.94 -14.04
CA ASP A 110 -21.75 9.06 -13.73
C ASP A 110 -21.37 8.15 -12.53
N THR A 111 -22.01 8.38 -11.39
CA THR A 111 -21.75 7.65 -10.14
C THR A 111 -22.20 6.18 -10.19
N ASN A 112 -23.04 5.80 -11.17
CA ASN A 112 -23.47 4.42 -11.37
C ASN A 112 -22.36 3.55 -11.98
N ILE A 113 -21.32 4.15 -12.58
CA ILE A 113 -20.17 3.41 -13.10
C ILE A 113 -19.15 3.27 -11.98
N LYS A 114 -19.04 2.06 -11.42
CA LYS A 114 -17.96 1.75 -10.46
C LYS A 114 -16.63 1.73 -11.20
N ARG A 115 -15.67 2.50 -10.73
CA ARG A 115 -14.35 2.65 -11.35
C ARG A 115 -13.25 2.69 -10.31
N GLY A 116 -12.05 2.25 -10.69
CA GLY A 116 -10.83 2.40 -9.90
C GLY A 116 -10.12 3.72 -10.16
N ILE A 117 -10.18 4.21 -11.44
CA ILE A 117 -9.56 5.47 -11.86
C ILE A 117 -10.56 6.29 -12.70
N TRP A 118 -10.53 7.60 -12.49
CA TRP A 118 -11.24 8.58 -13.31
C TRP A 118 -10.29 9.58 -13.93
N GLN A 119 -10.19 9.59 -15.26
CA GLN A 119 -9.48 10.64 -16.00
C GLN A 119 -10.44 11.81 -16.23
N CYS A 120 -10.18 12.92 -15.55
CA CYS A 120 -11.06 14.09 -15.57
C CYS A 120 -10.62 15.19 -16.55
N SER A 121 -9.38 15.15 -17.02
CA SER A 121 -8.80 16.12 -17.96
C SER A 121 -7.67 15.49 -18.77
N SER A 122 -7.49 15.95 -19.99
CA SER A 122 -6.34 15.68 -20.87
C SER A 122 -5.56 16.95 -21.23
N THR A 123 -5.84 18.06 -20.55
CA THR A 123 -5.27 19.38 -20.88
C THR A 123 -4.68 20.08 -19.65
N THR A 124 -4.42 19.35 -18.59
CA THR A 124 -3.83 19.89 -17.35
C THR A 124 -2.39 20.32 -17.59
N ARG A 125 -1.96 21.36 -16.88
CA ARG A 125 -0.58 21.86 -16.92
C ARG A 125 0.08 21.63 -15.56
N ILE A 126 1.26 21.06 -15.57
CA ILE A 126 2.08 20.86 -14.36
C ILE A 126 3.38 21.62 -14.51
N PRO A 127 3.78 22.44 -13.52
CA PRO A 127 5.06 23.14 -13.55
C PRO A 127 6.23 22.16 -13.75
N GLY A 128 7.10 22.47 -14.72
CA GLY A 128 8.25 21.63 -15.06
C GLY A 128 7.99 20.55 -16.13
N ILE A 129 6.75 20.39 -16.59
CA ILE A 129 6.40 19.51 -17.70
C ILE A 129 5.95 20.34 -18.90
N SER A 130 6.59 20.10 -20.07
CA SER A 130 6.21 20.74 -21.33
C SER A 130 5.02 20.01 -21.95
N GLY A 131 3.97 20.75 -22.30
CA GLY A 131 2.77 20.19 -22.93
C GLY A 131 1.61 19.97 -21.94
N ASN A 132 0.56 19.35 -22.45
CA ASN A 132 -0.59 18.92 -21.66
C ASN A 132 -0.30 17.57 -21.03
N VAL A 133 -0.90 17.33 -19.87
CA VAL A 133 -0.88 16.03 -19.17
C VAL A 133 -2.30 15.64 -18.78
N ASP A 134 -2.52 14.37 -18.65
CA ASP A 134 -3.76 13.83 -18.11
C ASP A 134 -3.85 14.09 -16.62
N LEU A 135 -5.05 14.25 -16.12
CA LEU A 135 -5.32 14.35 -14.69
C LEU A 135 -6.28 13.23 -14.30
N ASP A 136 -5.79 12.37 -13.43
CA ASP A 136 -6.46 11.18 -12.97
C ASP A 136 -6.69 11.17 -11.47
N PHE A 137 -7.88 10.71 -11.04
CA PHE A 137 -8.18 10.41 -9.64
C PHE A 137 -8.27 8.90 -9.46
N ALA A 138 -7.32 8.31 -8.72
CA ALA A 138 -7.40 6.93 -8.28
C ALA A 138 -8.20 6.84 -6.98
N TYR A 139 -9.26 6.03 -6.98
CA TYR A 139 -10.12 5.78 -5.81
C TYR A 139 -9.62 4.63 -4.95
N LYS A 140 -8.60 3.92 -5.42
CA LYS A 140 -7.93 2.82 -4.74
C LYS A 140 -6.44 3.11 -4.65
N ASN A 141 -5.79 2.59 -3.63
CA ASN A 141 -4.34 2.62 -3.56
C ASN A 141 -3.78 1.42 -4.33
N TYR A 142 -3.12 1.69 -5.46
CA TYR A 142 -2.44 0.69 -6.30
C TYR A 142 -0.93 0.60 -6.01
N GLU A 143 -0.41 1.28 -4.99
CA GLU A 143 1.03 1.33 -4.68
C GLU A 143 1.63 -0.02 -4.25
N ASN A 144 0.79 -0.99 -3.96
CA ASN A 144 1.25 -2.36 -3.72
C ASN A 144 1.15 -3.16 -5.03
N PRO A 145 2.24 -3.73 -5.54
CA PRO A 145 2.18 -4.61 -6.69
C PRO A 145 1.30 -5.82 -6.34
N ILE A 146 0.07 -5.81 -6.83
CA ILE A 146 -0.85 -6.93 -6.64
C ILE A 146 -0.61 -7.93 -7.77
N THR A 147 0.51 -8.59 -7.73
CA THR A 147 0.65 -9.87 -8.40
C THR A 147 0.35 -10.95 -7.38
N SER A 148 -0.92 -11.31 -7.22
CA SER A 148 -1.23 -12.57 -6.55
C SER A 148 -0.55 -13.68 -7.33
N VAL A 149 0.37 -14.38 -6.69
CA VAL A 149 0.95 -15.58 -7.28
C VAL A 149 -0.17 -16.58 -7.49
N ILE A 150 -0.42 -16.96 -8.75
CA ILE A 150 -1.41 -17.99 -9.06
C ILE A 150 -0.82 -19.33 -8.70
N GLY A 151 -1.56 -20.12 -7.92
CA GLY A 151 -1.09 -21.41 -7.50
C GLY A 151 -2.02 -22.02 -6.43
N TYR A 152 -1.52 -22.99 -5.71
CA TYR A 152 -2.27 -23.64 -4.65
C TYR A 152 -1.41 -23.94 -3.42
N TRP A 153 -2.06 -23.92 -2.27
CA TRP A 153 -1.46 -24.28 -1.00
C TRP A 153 -1.30 -25.78 -0.86
N SER A 154 -0.17 -26.22 -0.35
CA SER A 154 0.14 -27.62 -0.06
C SER A 154 0.61 -27.77 1.38
N LEU A 155 0.04 -28.71 2.12
CA LEU A 155 0.46 -29.06 3.47
C LEU A 155 1.20 -30.40 3.43
N TYR A 156 2.43 -30.42 3.90
CA TYR A 156 3.21 -31.64 4.07
C TYR A 156 3.77 -31.70 5.50
N GLY A 157 3.34 -32.71 6.24
CA GLY A 157 3.56 -32.75 7.68
C GLY A 157 2.86 -31.57 8.39
N ASN A 158 3.63 -30.71 9.05
CA ASN A 158 3.14 -29.48 9.68
C ASN A 158 3.52 -28.22 8.91
N ASP A 159 4.16 -28.38 7.74
CA ASP A 159 4.71 -27.28 6.97
C ASP A 159 3.81 -26.93 5.79
N TRP A 160 3.54 -25.63 5.65
CA TRP A 160 2.81 -25.08 4.52
C TRP A 160 3.76 -24.63 3.41
N TYR A 161 3.37 -24.94 2.20
CA TYR A 161 4.04 -24.58 0.94
C TYR A 161 3.06 -23.90 0.00
N PHE A 162 3.56 -23.12 -0.92
CA PHE A 162 2.77 -22.66 -2.06
C PHE A 162 3.44 -23.09 -3.35
N ILE A 163 2.65 -23.67 -4.25
CA ILE A 163 3.09 -24.18 -5.55
C ILE A 163 2.48 -23.27 -6.60
N ASP A 164 3.33 -22.66 -7.42
CA ASP A 164 2.90 -21.74 -8.48
C ASP A 164 2.22 -22.47 -9.65
N ALA A 165 1.72 -21.71 -10.63
CA ALA A 165 1.06 -22.25 -11.80
C ALA A 165 1.94 -23.14 -12.67
N ASN A 166 3.27 -23.07 -12.51
CA ASN A 166 4.24 -23.90 -13.22
C ASN A 166 4.60 -25.18 -12.45
N GLY A 167 3.97 -25.41 -11.29
CA GLY A 167 4.27 -26.55 -10.43
C GLY A 167 5.54 -26.38 -9.59
N GLN A 168 6.06 -25.15 -9.43
CA GLN A 168 7.26 -24.88 -8.66
C GLN A 168 6.92 -24.37 -7.25
N TYR A 169 7.67 -24.86 -6.26
CA TYR A 169 7.59 -24.33 -4.90
C TYR A 169 8.17 -22.92 -4.86
N VAL A 170 7.40 -21.98 -4.29
CA VAL A 170 7.85 -20.58 -4.20
C VAL A 170 8.80 -20.36 -3.02
N THR A 171 9.62 -19.31 -3.09
CA THR A 171 10.52 -18.83 -2.03
C THR A 171 10.44 -17.32 -1.93
N GLY A 172 10.92 -16.78 -0.80
CA GLY A 172 10.94 -15.34 -0.56
C GLY A 172 9.54 -14.76 -0.35
N TRP A 173 9.42 -13.47 -0.63
CA TRP A 173 8.16 -12.75 -0.50
C TRP A 173 7.19 -13.10 -1.62
N GLN A 174 5.96 -13.47 -1.24
CA GLN A 174 4.89 -13.78 -2.16
C GLN A 174 3.60 -13.07 -1.73
N PHE A 175 2.95 -12.43 -2.69
CA PHE A 175 1.61 -11.87 -2.47
C PHE A 175 0.56 -12.86 -2.96
N ILE A 176 -0.24 -13.40 -2.04
CA ILE A 176 -1.19 -14.48 -2.35
C ILE A 176 -2.56 -14.10 -1.77
N ASN A 177 -3.59 -14.02 -2.63
CA ASN A 177 -4.97 -13.73 -2.23
C ASN A 177 -5.11 -12.50 -1.30
N GLY A 178 -4.39 -11.41 -1.61
CA GLY A 178 -4.51 -10.15 -0.86
C GLY A 178 -3.61 -10.04 0.38
N ASN A 179 -2.76 -11.02 0.66
CA ASN A 179 -1.84 -11.01 1.79
C ASN A 179 -0.40 -11.30 1.36
N TRP A 180 0.55 -10.71 2.06
CA TRP A 180 1.96 -11.05 1.91
C TRP A 180 2.33 -12.23 2.79
N TYR A 181 3.11 -13.14 2.23
CA TYR A 181 3.71 -14.30 2.90
C TYR A 181 5.20 -14.32 2.63
N TYR A 182 5.95 -14.91 3.52
CA TYR A 182 7.37 -15.15 3.31
C TYR A 182 7.67 -16.65 3.39
N PHE A 183 8.30 -17.17 2.34
CA PHE A 183 8.74 -18.56 2.26
C PHE A 183 10.25 -18.60 2.42
N ALA A 184 10.73 -19.40 3.35
CA ALA A 184 12.16 -19.57 3.60
C ALA A 184 12.87 -20.21 2.38
N GLY A 185 14.19 -20.24 2.41
CA GLY A 185 14.98 -20.84 1.31
C GLY A 185 14.71 -22.34 1.09
N ASN A 186 14.15 -23.03 2.08
CA ASN A 186 13.65 -24.41 1.99
C ASN A 186 12.19 -24.51 1.51
N THR A 187 11.62 -23.42 1.00
CA THR A 187 10.26 -23.30 0.47
C THR A 187 9.12 -23.39 1.52
N VAL A 188 9.44 -23.51 2.80
CA VAL A 188 8.44 -23.54 3.89
C VAL A 188 7.91 -22.14 4.17
N MET A 189 6.59 -22.00 4.30
CA MET A 189 5.94 -20.77 4.76
C MET A 189 6.35 -20.44 6.18
N THR A 190 6.77 -19.21 6.43
CA THR A 190 7.20 -18.79 7.76
C THR A 190 6.05 -18.18 8.57
N THR A 191 6.15 -18.30 9.89
CA THR A 191 5.27 -17.66 10.88
C THR A 191 6.09 -16.96 11.96
N GLY A 192 5.49 -16.05 12.74
CA GLY A 192 6.18 -15.30 13.76
C GLY A 192 7.13 -14.23 13.21
N TRP A 193 8.11 -13.84 13.99
CA TRP A 193 9.09 -12.82 13.62
C TRP A 193 10.07 -13.33 12.56
N GLN A 194 10.25 -12.55 11.50
CA GLN A 194 11.18 -12.81 10.39
C GLN A 194 12.11 -11.62 10.18
N TYR A 195 13.41 -11.88 10.12
CA TYR A 195 14.41 -10.87 9.79
C TYR A 195 14.84 -11.04 8.33
N VAL A 196 14.42 -10.12 7.48
CA VAL A 196 14.63 -10.22 6.02
C VAL A 196 15.21 -8.90 5.50
N ASN A 197 16.34 -8.98 4.81
CA ASN A 197 17.02 -7.83 4.20
C ASN A 197 17.23 -6.64 5.15
N GLY A 198 17.62 -6.91 6.41
CA GLY A 198 17.90 -5.86 7.39
C GLY A 198 16.71 -5.36 8.18
N ASN A 199 15.50 -5.89 7.96
CA ASN A 199 14.28 -5.45 8.61
C ASN A 199 13.54 -6.62 9.28
N TRP A 200 12.84 -6.31 10.38
CA TRP A 200 11.95 -7.24 11.05
C TRP A 200 10.51 -7.13 10.53
N TYR A 201 9.88 -8.27 10.34
CA TYR A 201 8.50 -8.46 9.93
C TYR A 201 7.82 -9.46 10.86
N TYR A 202 6.51 -9.39 10.99
CA TYR A 202 5.76 -10.38 11.76
C TYR A 202 4.68 -11.04 10.89
N MET A 203 4.75 -12.37 10.84
CA MET A 203 3.76 -13.25 10.20
C MET A 203 2.85 -13.82 11.27
N ASP A 204 1.54 -13.74 11.10
CA ASP A 204 0.61 -14.39 12.03
C ASP A 204 0.63 -15.92 11.89
N ALA A 205 -0.22 -16.60 12.64
CA ALA A 205 -0.30 -18.07 12.61
C ALA A 205 -0.73 -18.65 11.26
N SER A 206 -1.37 -17.84 10.40
CA SER A 206 -1.73 -18.24 9.03
C SER A 206 -0.58 -17.98 8.04
N GLY A 207 0.54 -17.39 8.48
CA GLY A 207 1.65 -16.95 7.65
C GLY A 207 1.46 -15.56 7.03
N ALA A 208 0.31 -14.91 7.24
CA ALA A 208 0.04 -13.60 6.68
C ALA A 208 0.83 -12.49 7.41
N MET A 209 1.53 -11.63 6.64
CA MET A 209 2.27 -10.50 7.16
C MET A 209 1.35 -9.49 7.83
N LYS A 210 1.71 -9.03 9.01
CA LYS A 210 0.95 -8.03 9.77
C LYS A 210 1.48 -6.62 9.53
N THR A 211 0.57 -5.65 9.70
CA THR A 211 0.84 -4.22 9.64
C THR A 211 0.09 -3.49 10.75
N GLY A 212 0.48 -2.25 11.04
CA GLY A 212 -0.13 -1.45 12.10
C GLY A 212 0.24 -1.95 13.50
N TRP A 213 -0.58 -1.62 14.48
CA TRP A 213 -0.37 -2.02 15.86
C TRP A 213 -0.57 -3.53 16.07
N GLN A 214 0.41 -4.19 16.68
CA GLN A 214 0.37 -5.62 17.00
C GLN A 214 0.73 -5.84 18.46
N TYR A 215 -0.11 -6.63 19.15
CA TYR A 215 0.16 -7.07 20.52
C TYR A 215 0.69 -8.51 20.49
N ILE A 216 2.00 -8.67 20.71
CA ILE A 216 2.69 -9.95 20.54
C ILE A 216 3.41 -10.28 21.84
N ASN A 217 3.10 -11.44 22.41
CA ASN A 217 3.73 -11.92 23.66
C ASN A 217 3.73 -10.88 24.81
N GLY A 218 2.59 -10.18 24.98
CA GLY A 218 2.44 -9.20 26.05
C GLY A 218 3.07 -7.83 25.80
N LYS A 219 3.52 -7.55 24.56
CA LYS A 219 4.17 -6.29 24.16
C LYS A 219 3.52 -5.72 22.91
N TRP A 220 3.47 -4.37 22.83
CA TRP A 220 3.00 -3.66 21.66
C TRP A 220 4.14 -3.33 20.72
N TYR A 221 3.90 -3.54 19.43
CA TYR A 221 4.78 -3.19 18.31
C TYR A 221 3.99 -2.42 17.27
N PHE A 222 4.66 -1.60 16.50
CA PHE A 222 4.06 -0.98 15.33
C PHE A 222 4.81 -1.40 14.08
N LEU A 223 4.06 -1.93 13.12
CA LEU A 223 4.56 -2.35 11.81
C LEU A 223 4.05 -1.38 10.76
N GLU A 224 4.93 -0.83 9.95
CA GLU A 224 4.54 0.06 8.86
C GLU A 224 3.62 -0.64 7.85
N LYS A 225 3.07 0.11 6.91
CA LYS A 225 2.31 -0.46 5.79
C LYS A 225 3.12 -1.45 4.95
N SER A 226 4.44 -1.28 4.90
CA SER A 226 5.40 -2.20 4.29
C SER A 226 5.55 -3.52 5.06
N GLY A 227 5.01 -3.62 6.27
CA GLY A 227 5.24 -4.71 7.22
C GLY A 227 6.48 -4.53 8.09
N THR A 228 7.32 -3.54 7.83
CA THR A 228 8.58 -3.30 8.56
C THR A 228 8.31 -2.84 10.00
N MET A 229 8.94 -3.50 10.97
CA MET A 229 8.87 -3.09 12.38
C MET A 229 9.58 -1.74 12.60
N THR A 230 8.92 -0.85 13.31
CA THR A 230 9.45 0.48 13.62
C THR A 230 10.27 0.50 14.91
N MET A 231 11.22 1.43 14.98
CA MET A 231 12.02 1.74 16.17
C MET A 231 12.14 3.26 16.33
N GLY A 232 12.44 3.72 17.54
CA GLY A 232 12.58 5.14 17.85
C GLY A 232 11.25 5.88 17.89
N TRP A 233 11.30 7.17 17.64
CA TRP A 233 10.13 8.04 17.67
C TRP A 233 9.19 7.78 16.49
N GLN A 234 7.90 7.60 16.78
CA GLN A 234 6.85 7.37 15.80
C GLN A 234 5.67 8.31 16.03
N TYR A 235 5.25 9.01 14.97
CA TYR A 235 4.04 9.83 15.00
C TYR A 235 2.89 9.08 14.34
N ILE A 236 1.96 8.55 15.16
CA ILE A 236 0.92 7.65 14.70
C ILE A 236 -0.44 8.21 15.13
N SER A 237 -1.33 8.44 14.17
CA SER A 237 -2.70 8.92 14.41
C SER A 237 -2.79 10.17 15.29
N GLY A 238 -1.84 11.13 15.11
CA GLY A 238 -1.85 12.40 15.85
C GLY A 238 -1.08 12.37 17.18
N HIS A 239 -0.43 11.26 17.54
CA HIS A 239 0.28 11.10 18.80
C HIS A 239 1.71 10.61 18.60
N TRP A 240 2.62 11.04 19.47
CA TRP A 240 3.98 10.55 19.51
C TRP A 240 4.10 9.33 20.43
N TYR A 241 4.81 8.30 19.93
CA TYR A 241 5.20 7.08 20.64
C TYR A 241 6.70 6.88 20.52
N TYR A 242 7.27 6.12 21.45
CA TYR A 242 8.67 5.69 21.33
C TYR A 242 8.76 4.18 21.39
N MET A 243 9.32 3.61 20.31
CA MET A 243 9.66 2.18 20.24
C MET A 243 11.12 2.02 20.62
N ASP A 244 11.40 1.14 21.56
CA ASP A 244 12.79 0.87 21.95
C ASP A 244 13.59 0.19 20.81
N TRP A 245 14.86 -0.12 21.09
CA TRP A 245 15.74 -0.77 20.12
C TRP A 245 15.29 -2.20 19.73
N THR A 246 14.38 -2.80 20.48
CA THR A 246 13.74 -4.10 20.14
C THR A 246 12.43 -3.94 19.40
N GLY A 247 12.00 -2.71 19.14
CA GLY A 247 10.72 -2.36 18.51
C GLY A 247 9.53 -2.35 19.47
N MET A 248 9.72 -2.58 20.77
CA MET A 248 8.64 -2.56 21.76
C MET A 248 8.24 -1.12 22.10
N MET A 249 6.92 -0.86 22.13
CA MET A 249 6.38 0.40 22.61
C MET A 249 6.71 0.61 24.08
N THR A 250 7.26 1.76 24.40
CA THR A 250 7.63 2.13 25.78
C THR A 250 6.50 2.85 26.51
N THR A 251 6.47 2.71 27.83
CA THR A 251 5.57 3.44 28.74
C THR A 251 6.37 3.95 29.94
N GLY A 252 5.80 4.94 30.67
CA GLY A 252 6.45 5.55 31.82
C GLY A 252 7.63 6.47 31.44
N TRP A 253 8.54 6.67 32.36
CA TRP A 253 9.69 7.54 32.18
C TRP A 253 10.72 6.96 31.18
N GLN A 254 11.12 7.77 30.21
CA GLN A 254 12.11 7.44 29.18
C GLN A 254 13.19 8.52 29.10
N TYR A 255 14.47 8.11 29.14
CA TYR A 255 15.60 9.01 28.91
C TYR A 255 16.13 8.83 27.51
N ILE A 256 15.84 9.78 26.62
CA ILE A 256 16.08 9.66 25.17
C ILE A 256 16.84 10.90 24.70
N GLY A 257 17.97 10.71 24.06
CA GLY A 257 18.74 11.82 23.48
C GLY A 257 19.17 12.89 24.49
N GLY A 258 19.40 12.53 25.76
CA GLY A 258 19.79 13.47 26.80
C GLY A 258 18.64 14.15 27.54
N HIS A 259 17.39 13.78 27.25
CA HIS A 259 16.18 14.38 27.83
C HIS A 259 15.24 13.32 28.42
N TRP A 260 14.52 13.71 29.48
CA TRP A 260 13.47 12.89 30.05
C TRP A 260 12.14 13.19 29.41
N TYR A 261 11.38 12.11 29.08
CA TYR A 261 10.02 12.08 28.57
C TYR A 261 9.16 11.19 29.43
N TYR A 262 7.87 11.39 29.41
CA TYR A 262 6.93 10.47 30.04
C TYR A 262 5.91 9.99 29.04
N MET A 263 5.86 8.68 28.84
CA MET A 263 4.84 7.99 28.05
C MET A 263 3.75 7.52 28.98
N ASP A 264 2.51 7.85 28.69
CA ASP A 264 1.40 7.38 29.48
C ASP A 264 1.23 5.85 29.38
N TRP A 265 0.22 5.32 30.06
CA TRP A 265 -0.04 3.87 30.05
C TRP A 265 -0.46 3.34 28.66
N THR A 266 -0.88 4.18 27.72
CA THR A 266 -1.18 3.85 26.32
C THR A 266 0.06 3.98 25.41
N GLY A 267 1.19 4.45 25.95
CA GLY A 267 2.42 4.71 25.21
C GLY A 267 2.49 6.08 24.56
N ILE A 268 1.49 6.95 24.75
CA ILE A 268 1.47 8.30 24.18
C ILE A 268 2.41 9.21 24.97
N MET A 269 3.28 9.95 24.27
CA MET A 269 4.11 10.98 24.85
C MET A 269 3.26 12.10 25.45
N THR A 270 3.48 12.40 26.70
CA THR A 270 2.71 13.44 27.42
C THR A 270 3.34 14.82 27.24
N THR A 271 2.50 15.86 27.29
CA THR A 271 2.90 17.28 27.35
C THR A 271 2.12 18.01 28.44
N GLY A 272 2.59 19.18 28.85
CA GLY A 272 1.96 19.96 29.90
C GLY A 272 2.17 19.39 31.31
N TRP A 273 1.27 19.72 32.22
CA TRP A 273 1.33 19.29 33.61
C TRP A 273 0.98 17.81 33.77
N GLN A 274 1.84 17.07 34.50
CA GLN A 274 1.68 15.66 34.78
C GLN A 274 1.84 15.39 36.27
N TYR A 275 0.89 14.65 36.87
CA TYR A 275 1.00 14.16 38.26
C TYR A 275 1.39 12.70 38.26
N ILE A 276 2.66 12.44 38.61
CA ILE A 276 3.26 11.10 38.46
C ILE A 276 3.91 10.73 39.80
N GLY A 277 3.53 9.59 40.36
CA GLY A 277 4.13 9.07 41.58
C GLY A 277 4.02 10.02 42.80
N GLY A 278 2.95 10.80 42.89
CA GLY A 278 2.76 11.74 43.98
C GLY A 278 3.37 13.13 43.81
N HIS A 279 3.98 13.39 42.63
CA HIS A 279 4.66 14.64 42.33
C HIS A 279 4.17 15.28 41.03
N TRP A 280 4.24 16.61 40.95
CA TRP A 280 3.93 17.35 39.75
C TRP A 280 5.19 17.60 38.91
N TYR A 281 5.06 17.36 37.62
CA TYR A 281 6.04 17.63 36.57
C TYR A 281 5.44 18.46 35.46
N TYR A 282 6.26 19.10 34.67
CA TYR A 282 5.83 19.78 33.45
C TYR A 282 6.65 19.31 32.26
N MET A 283 5.95 18.87 31.23
CA MET A 283 6.53 18.52 29.93
C MET A 283 6.30 19.68 28.98
N ASN A 284 7.35 20.17 28.33
CA ASN A 284 7.22 21.24 27.34
C ASN A 284 6.44 20.73 26.08
N ALA A 285 6.32 21.60 25.07
CA ALA A 285 5.59 21.25 23.83
C ALA A 285 6.23 20.07 23.06
N ASP A 286 7.55 19.86 23.24
CA ASP A 286 8.30 18.74 22.66
C ASP A 286 8.26 17.47 23.52
N GLY A 287 7.49 17.47 24.62
CA GLY A 287 7.41 16.37 25.58
C GLY A 287 8.59 16.28 26.56
N ILE A 288 9.53 17.22 26.52
CA ILE A 288 10.73 17.20 27.39
C ILE A 288 10.37 17.69 28.79
N MET A 289 10.73 16.90 29.82
CA MET A 289 10.59 17.30 31.21
C MET A 289 11.45 18.53 31.51
N VAL A 290 10.86 19.55 32.09
CA VAL A 290 11.57 20.78 32.44
C VAL A 290 12.19 20.73 33.83
N THR A 291 13.32 21.43 34.02
CA THR A 291 13.99 21.65 35.30
C THR A 291 14.35 23.14 35.45
N GLY A 292 14.53 23.62 36.69
CA GLY A 292 14.85 25.04 36.94
C GLY A 292 13.61 25.93 36.87
N ARG A 293 13.82 27.20 36.45
CA ARG A 293 12.78 28.24 36.51
C ARG A 293 12.08 28.37 35.15
N HIS A 294 10.76 28.17 35.10
CA HIS A 294 9.94 28.26 33.89
C HIS A 294 8.75 29.17 34.04
N HIS A 295 8.43 29.90 32.99
CA HIS A 295 7.24 30.78 32.91
C HIS A 295 6.13 30.05 32.15
N ILE A 296 5.09 29.61 32.87
CA ILE A 296 4.00 28.79 32.32
C ILE A 296 2.68 29.52 32.61
N ASN A 297 1.85 29.77 31.61
CA ASN A 297 0.54 30.40 31.74
C ASN A 297 0.58 31.71 32.60
N LYS A 298 1.53 32.60 32.34
CA LYS A 298 1.73 33.88 33.00
C LYS A 298 2.17 33.77 34.46
N ARG A 299 2.66 32.61 34.90
CA ARG A 299 3.19 32.40 36.28
C ARG A 299 4.55 31.77 36.22
N TRP A 300 5.41 32.10 37.19
CA TRP A 300 6.72 31.47 37.36
C TRP A 300 6.61 30.25 38.27
N TYR A 301 7.26 29.17 37.84
CA TYR A 301 7.40 27.90 38.53
C TYR A 301 8.85 27.52 38.65
N TYR A 302 9.21 26.78 39.70
CA TYR A 302 10.55 26.23 39.88
C TYR A 302 10.47 24.71 40.01
N PHE A 303 11.22 24.05 39.20
CA PHE A 303 11.34 22.59 39.17
C PHE A 303 12.77 22.22 39.65
N ASN A 304 12.87 21.28 40.56
CA ASN A 304 14.19 20.82 41.02
C ASN A 304 14.95 20.04 39.94
N ALA A 305 16.17 19.55 40.22
CA ALA A 305 17.00 18.81 39.27
C ALA A 305 16.32 17.51 38.78
N ASN A 306 15.36 16.96 39.51
CA ASN A 306 14.60 15.78 39.15
C ASN A 306 13.30 16.12 38.43
N GLY A 307 13.06 17.39 38.09
CA GLY A 307 11.85 17.87 37.40
C GLY A 307 10.63 18.01 38.28
N VAL A 308 10.74 17.81 39.60
CA VAL A 308 9.61 17.94 40.54
C VAL A 308 9.35 19.41 40.82
N TRP A 309 8.08 19.84 40.70
CA TRP A 309 7.65 21.15 41.11
C TRP A 309 7.63 21.25 42.63
N ASN A 310 8.27 22.32 43.14
CA ASN A 310 8.36 22.66 44.56
C ASN A 310 7.37 23.79 44.91
#